data_99b5931966c843b928d90f30a66fa51e
#
_entry.id   99b5931966c843b928d90f30a66fa51e
#
_cell.length_a   1.000
_cell.length_b   1.000
_cell.length_c   1.000
_cell.angle_alpha   90.00
_cell.angle_beta   90.00
_cell.angle_gamma   90.00
#
_symmetry.space_group_name_H-M   'P 1'
#
loop_
_entity.id
_entity.type
_entity.pdbx_description
1 polymer ?
#
loop_
_entity_poly.entity_id
_entity_poly.type
_entity_poly.pdbx_seq_one_letter_code
_entity_poly.pdbx_strand_id
1 'polypeptide(L)'
;MDQNDDIALRYSEMRGLPIDHGDEPIRLFKSNFMEFFTHITPQAVLILWVPVIAWLFWRAMRLAPQGAIPAYILSAAVVGLMLWTFAEYTLHRFVFHFHPRSSDRLKRIVFLFHGIHHAQPQCKTRLVMPPAVSVPMALIFYALFYWIFTRLLGVPEWVDPLAAGFLIGYLAYDMIHYATHHFRMRAGVLRTLKRHHMRHHYKTPGQRFGVSSPLWDVLFNTLPVD
;
A
#
# COMPACT_ATOMS: atom_id res chain seq x y z
N MET A 1 -1.56 -33.02 6.73
CA MET A 1 -1.66 -31.58 7.07
C MET A 1 -0.28 -31.15 7.51
N ASP A 2 0.30 -30.21 6.84
CA ASP A 2 1.72 -29.89 6.90
C ASP A 2 1.99 -28.81 7.95
N GLN A 3 3.00 -28.95 8.81
CA GLN A 3 3.27 -28.03 9.94
C GLN A 3 3.42 -26.54 9.55
N ASN A 4 3.77 -26.23 8.31
CA ASN A 4 3.89 -24.84 7.84
C ASN A 4 2.58 -24.24 7.28
N ASP A 5 1.62 -25.08 6.83
CA ASP A 5 0.26 -24.60 6.55
C ASP A 5 -0.45 -24.13 7.83
N ASP A 6 0.00 -24.66 8.98
CA ASP A 6 -0.47 -24.34 10.30
C ASP A 6 0.03 -22.99 10.84
N ILE A 7 1.22 -22.49 10.41
CA ILE A 7 1.80 -21.24 10.95
C ILE A 7 0.97 -20.02 10.54
N ALA A 8 0.66 -19.86 9.25
CA ALA A 8 -0.16 -18.72 8.79
C ALA A 8 -1.60 -18.78 9.33
N LEU A 9 -2.18 -19.99 9.48
CA LEU A 9 -3.47 -20.19 10.14
C LEU A 9 -3.37 -19.88 11.62
N ARG A 10 -2.38 -20.37 12.34
CA ARG A 10 -2.14 -20.05 13.75
C ARG A 10 -2.01 -18.55 13.97
N TYR A 11 -1.21 -17.84 13.18
CA TYR A 11 -1.08 -16.38 13.28
C TYR A 11 -2.37 -15.65 12.91
N SER A 12 -3.18 -16.16 11.97
CA SER A 12 -4.47 -15.55 11.62
C SER A 12 -5.56 -15.77 12.68
N GLU A 13 -5.47 -16.87 13.43
CA GLU A 13 -6.41 -17.20 14.51
C GLU A 13 -6.05 -16.56 15.86
N MET A 14 -4.79 -16.20 16.06
CA MET A 14 -4.25 -15.72 17.32
C MET A 14 -4.35 -14.20 17.43
N ARG A 15 -5.56 -13.68 17.60
CA ARG A 15 -5.75 -12.34 18.15
C ARG A 15 -5.15 -12.32 19.57
N GLY A 16 -4.02 -11.66 19.75
CA GLY A 16 -3.36 -11.56 21.07
C GLY A 16 -2.01 -12.27 21.16
N LEU A 17 -1.42 -12.71 20.03
CA LEU A 17 -0.02 -13.11 20.03
C LEU A 17 0.88 -11.95 20.44
N PRO A 18 1.94 -12.23 21.19
CA PRO A 18 2.98 -11.26 21.39
C PRO A 18 3.54 -10.83 20.02
N ILE A 19 3.56 -9.53 19.77
CA ILE A 19 4.14 -8.97 18.54
C ILE A 19 5.64 -9.31 18.56
N ASP A 20 6.11 -9.93 17.49
CA ASP A 20 7.53 -10.20 17.32
C ASP A 20 8.23 -8.93 16.82
N HIS A 21 9.13 -8.41 17.64
CA HIS A 21 9.94 -7.22 17.31
C HIS A 21 11.28 -7.58 16.64
N GLY A 22 11.51 -8.85 16.31
CA GLY A 22 12.69 -9.31 15.58
C GLY A 22 12.70 -8.84 14.13
N ASP A 23 13.90 -8.68 13.56
CA ASP A 23 14.11 -8.37 12.14
C ASP A 23 14.21 -9.65 11.28
N GLU A 24 14.44 -10.81 11.91
CA GLU A 24 14.47 -12.10 11.20
C GLU A 24 13.08 -12.49 10.73
N PRO A 25 12.85 -12.63 9.40
CA PRO A 25 11.53 -12.90 8.89
C PRO A 25 11.08 -14.34 9.22
N ILE A 26 9.87 -14.46 9.76
CA ILE A 26 9.20 -15.75 9.90
C ILE A 26 8.98 -16.34 8.50
N ARG A 27 9.41 -17.57 8.27
CA ARG A 27 9.24 -18.23 6.99
C ARG A 27 7.77 -18.54 6.72
N LEU A 28 7.24 -18.06 5.59
CA LEU A 28 5.83 -18.19 5.20
C LEU A 28 5.57 -19.35 4.23
N PHE A 29 6.56 -19.72 3.42
CA PHE A 29 6.44 -20.77 2.41
C PHE A 29 7.57 -21.79 2.52
N LYS A 30 7.25 -23.08 2.31
CA LYS A 30 8.27 -24.14 2.22
C LYS A 30 9.17 -23.97 1.00
N SER A 31 8.60 -23.52 -0.12
CA SER A 31 9.32 -23.26 -1.35
C SER A 31 10.17 -22.00 -1.22
N ASN A 32 11.48 -22.09 -1.45
CA ASN A 32 12.36 -20.93 -1.49
C ASN A 32 11.96 -19.93 -2.60
N PHE A 33 11.42 -20.44 -3.71
CA PHE A 33 10.92 -19.62 -4.79
C PHE A 33 9.73 -18.77 -4.33
N MET A 34 8.73 -19.35 -3.67
CA MET A 34 7.58 -18.60 -3.15
C MET A 34 8.00 -17.63 -2.03
N GLU A 35 8.89 -18.06 -1.15
CA GLU A 35 9.40 -17.25 -0.05
C GLU A 35 10.13 -16.01 -0.57
N PHE A 36 10.93 -16.14 -1.63
CA PHE A 36 11.63 -15.02 -2.27
C PHE A 36 10.67 -13.87 -2.65
N PHE A 37 9.47 -14.16 -3.13
CA PHE A 37 8.50 -13.14 -3.52
C PHE A 37 7.79 -12.44 -2.34
N THR A 38 8.04 -12.88 -1.11
CA THR A 38 7.50 -12.23 0.09
C THR A 38 8.44 -11.15 0.65
N HIS A 39 9.63 -11.02 0.10
CA HIS A 39 10.65 -10.11 0.57
C HIS A 39 10.99 -9.06 -0.46
N ILE A 40 11.03 -7.80 -0.03
CA ILE A 40 11.55 -6.71 -0.85
C ILE A 40 12.07 -5.59 0.06
N THR A 41 13.06 -4.85 -0.44
CA THR A 41 13.58 -3.65 0.24
C THR A 41 12.94 -2.37 -0.34
N PRO A 42 12.87 -1.27 0.44
CA PRO A 42 12.39 0.01 -0.08
C PRO A 42 13.14 0.49 -1.33
N GLN A 43 14.47 0.24 -1.38
CA GLN A 43 15.29 0.60 -2.53
C GLN A 43 14.87 -0.15 -3.80
N ALA A 44 14.57 -1.46 -3.69
CA ALA A 44 14.11 -2.24 -4.83
C ALA A 44 12.74 -1.78 -5.34
N VAL A 45 11.83 -1.37 -4.44
CA VAL A 45 10.54 -0.75 -4.82
C VAL A 45 10.77 0.54 -5.61
N LEU A 46 11.68 1.42 -5.15
CA LEU A 46 12.03 2.65 -5.86
C LEU A 46 12.64 2.36 -7.23
N ILE A 47 13.59 1.42 -7.32
CA ILE A 47 14.24 1.00 -8.58
C ILE A 47 13.20 0.47 -9.58
N LEU A 48 12.18 -0.24 -9.12
CA LEU A 48 11.10 -0.75 -9.97
C LEU A 48 10.18 0.37 -10.46
N TRP A 49 9.69 1.22 -9.57
CA TRP A 49 8.57 2.11 -9.89
C TRP A 49 8.96 3.50 -10.37
N VAL A 50 10.11 4.04 -9.98
CA VAL A 50 10.55 5.36 -10.46
C VAL A 50 10.72 5.40 -11.99
N PRO A 51 11.33 4.39 -12.65
CA PRO A 51 11.38 4.35 -14.12
C PRO A 51 10.00 4.27 -14.77
N VAL A 52 9.06 3.53 -14.19
CA VAL A 52 7.68 3.41 -14.70
C VAL A 52 6.97 4.76 -14.63
N ILE A 53 7.08 5.46 -13.50
CA ILE A 53 6.52 6.81 -13.32
C ILE A 53 7.12 7.80 -14.32
N ALA A 54 8.44 7.77 -14.47
CA ALA A 54 9.14 8.63 -15.43
C ALA A 54 8.69 8.36 -16.88
N TRP A 55 8.50 7.08 -17.23
CA TRP A 55 8.01 6.67 -18.54
C TRP A 55 6.56 7.13 -18.79
N LEU A 56 5.67 7.03 -17.79
CA LEU A 56 4.30 7.52 -17.89
C LEU A 56 4.24 9.03 -18.10
N PHE A 57 5.05 9.81 -17.38
CA PHE A 57 5.14 11.26 -17.62
C PHE A 57 5.74 11.58 -18.98
N TRP A 58 6.77 10.86 -19.42
CA TRP A 58 7.33 11.02 -20.75
C TRP A 58 6.28 10.74 -21.83
N ARG A 59 5.52 9.67 -21.73
CA ARG A 59 4.40 9.37 -22.65
C ARG A 59 3.35 10.48 -22.62
N ALA A 60 2.93 10.92 -21.42
CA ALA A 60 1.97 12.02 -21.29
C ALA A 60 2.43 13.28 -22.02
N MET A 61 3.70 13.65 -21.90
CA MET A 61 4.27 14.79 -22.61
C MET A 61 4.32 14.59 -24.13
N ARG A 62 4.61 13.37 -24.59
CA ARG A 62 4.69 13.03 -26.04
C ARG A 62 3.33 12.99 -26.71
N LEU A 63 2.28 12.59 -25.97
CA LEU A 63 0.91 12.46 -26.48
C LEU A 63 0.06 13.71 -26.21
N ALA A 64 0.62 14.70 -25.55
CA ALA A 64 -0.08 15.92 -25.20
C ALA A 64 -0.56 16.69 -26.44
N PRO A 65 -1.79 17.20 -26.44
CA PRO A 65 -2.23 18.17 -27.46
C PRO A 65 -1.32 19.39 -27.47
N GLN A 66 -1.02 19.89 -28.69
CA GLN A 66 -0.15 21.07 -28.84
C GLN A 66 -0.73 22.27 -28.08
N GLY A 67 0.10 22.90 -27.24
CA GLY A 67 -0.23 24.12 -26.50
C GLY A 67 -0.84 23.91 -25.12
N ALA A 68 -1.19 22.65 -24.69
CA ALA A 68 -1.88 22.39 -23.43
C ALA A 68 -0.97 21.80 -22.33
N ILE A 69 0.34 21.73 -22.55
CA ILE A 69 1.25 20.75 -21.93
C ILE A 69 1.39 20.78 -20.40
N PRO A 70 1.57 21.90 -19.67
CA PRO A 70 1.94 21.72 -18.25
C PRO A 70 0.75 21.57 -17.31
N ALA A 71 -0.32 22.31 -17.53
CA ALA A 71 -1.41 22.45 -16.54
C ALA A 71 -2.23 21.16 -16.40
N TYR A 72 -2.62 20.49 -17.49
CA TYR A 72 -3.44 19.30 -17.39
C TYR A 72 -2.62 18.09 -16.86
N ILE A 73 -1.33 17.96 -17.25
CA ILE A 73 -0.46 16.88 -16.72
C ILE A 73 -0.33 17.01 -15.21
N LEU A 74 -0.07 18.23 -14.72
CA LEU A 74 0.01 18.48 -13.28
C LEU A 74 -1.34 18.22 -12.59
N SER A 75 -2.43 18.70 -13.17
CA SER A 75 -3.77 18.50 -12.61
C SER A 75 -4.12 17.01 -12.53
N ALA A 76 -3.88 16.25 -13.61
CA ALA A 76 -4.12 14.80 -13.64
C ALA A 76 -3.25 14.06 -12.62
N ALA A 77 -1.97 14.43 -12.50
CA ALA A 77 -1.08 13.84 -11.51
C ALA A 77 -1.54 14.14 -10.06
N VAL A 78 -1.99 15.35 -9.77
CA VAL A 78 -2.57 15.71 -8.46
C VAL A 78 -3.84 14.91 -8.18
N VAL A 79 -4.72 14.76 -9.15
CA VAL A 79 -5.92 13.91 -9.01
C VAL A 79 -5.51 12.46 -8.76
N GLY A 80 -4.53 11.94 -9.49
CA GLY A 80 -4.00 10.59 -9.27
C GLY A 80 -3.44 10.40 -7.86
N LEU A 81 -2.67 11.37 -7.35
CA LEU A 81 -2.16 11.37 -5.98
C LEU A 81 -3.31 11.35 -4.95
N MET A 82 -4.36 12.16 -5.15
CA MET A 82 -5.53 12.17 -4.26
C MET A 82 -6.29 10.84 -4.32
N LEU A 83 -6.45 10.27 -5.51
CA LEU A 83 -7.06 8.95 -5.67
C LEU A 83 -6.26 7.86 -4.97
N TRP A 84 -4.92 7.95 -4.94
CA TRP A 84 -4.12 7.02 -4.14
C TRP A 84 -4.45 7.11 -2.66
N THR A 85 -4.54 8.30 -2.07
CA THR A 85 -4.86 8.42 -0.64
C THR A 85 -6.18 7.75 -0.28
N PHE A 86 -7.18 7.84 -1.18
CA PHE A 86 -8.45 7.13 -1.02
C PHE A 86 -8.32 5.63 -1.21
N ALA A 87 -7.56 5.19 -2.23
CA ALA A 87 -7.29 3.77 -2.47
C ALA A 87 -6.52 3.15 -1.30
N GLU A 88 -5.48 3.83 -0.78
CA GLU A 88 -4.74 3.43 0.41
C GLU A 88 -5.67 3.14 1.59
N TYR A 89 -6.52 4.10 1.95
CA TYR A 89 -7.49 3.95 3.03
C TYR A 89 -8.46 2.79 2.78
N THR A 90 -8.99 2.69 1.57
CA THR A 90 -9.98 1.66 1.20
C THR A 90 -9.37 0.28 1.21
N LEU A 91 -8.19 0.11 0.61
CA LEU A 91 -7.45 -1.15 0.60
C LEU A 91 -7.07 -1.55 2.03
N HIS A 92 -6.54 -0.63 2.82
CA HIS A 92 -6.13 -0.89 4.19
C HIS A 92 -7.32 -1.35 5.04
N ARG A 93 -8.44 -0.62 4.98
CA ARG A 93 -9.64 -0.92 5.78
C ARG A 93 -10.36 -2.18 5.34
N PHE A 94 -10.64 -2.34 4.04
CA PHE A 94 -11.57 -3.35 3.55
C PHE A 94 -10.90 -4.58 2.93
N VAL A 95 -9.63 -4.48 2.53
CA VAL A 95 -8.88 -5.60 1.96
C VAL A 95 -7.87 -6.14 2.96
N PHE A 96 -7.01 -5.31 3.51
CA PHE A 96 -5.94 -5.73 4.40
C PHE A 96 -6.45 -6.10 5.80
N HIS A 97 -7.44 -5.38 6.31
CA HIS A 97 -8.14 -5.67 7.55
C HIS A 97 -9.46 -6.41 7.36
N PHE A 98 -9.65 -7.05 6.19
CA PHE A 98 -10.79 -7.93 5.99
C PHE A 98 -10.79 -9.09 6.99
N HIS A 99 -11.97 -9.38 7.59
CA HIS A 99 -12.12 -10.43 8.58
C HIS A 99 -13.04 -11.54 8.04
N PRO A 100 -12.49 -12.53 7.33
CA PRO A 100 -13.27 -13.65 6.84
C PRO A 100 -13.78 -14.50 8.01
N ARG A 101 -15.10 -14.73 8.07
CA ARG A 101 -15.73 -15.46 9.19
C ARG A 101 -15.46 -16.97 9.15
N SER A 102 -15.45 -17.60 7.97
CA SER A 102 -15.49 -19.05 7.84
C SER A 102 -14.46 -19.67 6.89
N SER A 103 -13.73 -18.89 6.10
CA SER A 103 -12.80 -19.43 5.11
C SER A 103 -11.35 -19.32 5.56
N ASP A 104 -10.72 -20.45 5.88
CA ASP A 104 -9.32 -20.50 6.28
C ASP A 104 -8.37 -20.07 5.14
N ARG A 105 -8.76 -20.30 3.87
CA ARG A 105 -8.02 -19.80 2.72
C ARG A 105 -8.00 -18.27 2.70
N LEU A 106 -9.14 -17.62 2.93
CA LEU A 106 -9.21 -16.15 2.97
C LEU A 106 -8.48 -15.59 4.18
N LYS A 107 -8.56 -16.23 5.36
CA LYS A 107 -7.77 -15.84 6.54
C LYS A 107 -6.28 -15.86 6.22
N ARG A 108 -5.81 -16.93 5.57
CA ARG A 108 -4.42 -17.06 5.16
C ARG A 108 -4.00 -15.98 4.17
N ILE A 109 -4.83 -15.68 3.17
CA ILE A 109 -4.57 -14.63 2.18
C ILE A 109 -4.44 -13.27 2.90
N VAL A 110 -5.40 -12.89 3.73
CA VAL A 110 -5.35 -11.62 4.48
C VAL A 110 -4.12 -11.54 5.38
N PHE A 111 -3.78 -12.65 6.05
CA PHE A 111 -2.57 -12.72 6.86
C PHE A 111 -1.31 -12.50 6.03
N LEU A 112 -1.17 -13.13 4.87
CA LEU A 112 -0.01 -12.98 3.99
C LEU A 112 0.11 -11.55 3.41
N PHE A 113 -1.02 -10.87 3.18
CA PHE A 113 -1.02 -9.51 2.64
C PHE A 113 -0.65 -8.45 3.68
N HIS A 114 -1.15 -8.58 4.91
CA HIS A 114 -1.00 -7.54 5.91
C HIS A 114 -0.87 -8.05 7.34
N GLY A 115 -1.48 -9.19 7.67
CA GLY A 115 -1.42 -9.76 9.02
C GLY A 115 0.01 -10.05 9.48
N ILE A 116 0.88 -10.51 8.56
CA ILE A 116 2.31 -10.74 8.87
C ILE A 116 3.02 -9.45 9.27
N HIS A 117 2.67 -8.31 8.65
CA HIS A 117 3.21 -7.02 9.01
C HIS A 117 2.78 -6.60 10.43
N HIS A 118 1.53 -6.86 10.83
CA HIS A 118 1.08 -6.64 12.20
C HIS A 118 1.76 -7.59 13.21
N ALA A 119 2.05 -8.82 12.80
CA ALA A 119 2.74 -9.81 13.63
C ALA A 119 4.24 -9.50 13.78
N GLN A 120 4.89 -9.01 12.72
CA GLN A 120 6.32 -8.64 12.69
C GLN A 120 6.52 -7.22 12.12
N PRO A 121 6.13 -6.16 12.85
CA PRO A 121 6.17 -4.79 12.33
C PRO A 121 7.59 -4.23 12.18
N GLN A 122 8.63 -4.92 12.68
CA GLN A 122 10.03 -4.51 12.57
C GLN A 122 10.80 -5.25 11.47
N CYS A 123 10.18 -6.20 10.76
CA CYS A 123 10.83 -6.93 9.70
C CYS A 123 11.04 -6.05 8.45
N LYS A 124 12.30 -5.62 8.21
CA LYS A 124 12.66 -4.65 7.16
C LYS A 124 12.32 -5.07 5.74
N THR A 125 12.28 -6.36 5.47
CA THR A 125 12.04 -6.88 4.12
C THR A 125 10.57 -7.20 3.82
N ARG A 126 9.65 -7.00 4.79
CA ARG A 126 8.21 -7.28 4.64
C ARG A 126 7.31 -6.10 4.98
N LEU A 127 7.87 -4.91 4.97
CA LEU A 127 7.15 -3.68 5.30
C LEU A 127 6.56 -3.02 4.07
N VAL A 128 7.30 -2.98 2.97
CA VAL A 128 6.86 -2.42 1.70
C VAL A 128 6.24 -3.50 0.82
N MET A 129 5.35 -3.11 -0.06
CA MET A 129 4.57 -4.04 -0.87
C MET A 129 5.42 -4.74 -1.94
N PRO A 130 5.50 -6.09 -1.94
CA PRO A 130 6.30 -6.81 -2.91
C PRO A 130 5.73 -6.71 -4.33
N PRO A 131 6.57 -6.84 -5.38
CA PRO A 131 6.14 -6.74 -6.79
C PRO A 131 5.05 -7.73 -7.17
N ALA A 132 5.03 -8.91 -6.54
CA ALA A 132 3.98 -9.90 -6.75
C ALA A 132 2.57 -9.38 -6.41
N VAL A 133 2.48 -8.34 -5.58
CA VAL A 133 1.23 -7.67 -5.20
C VAL A 133 1.10 -6.33 -5.89
N SER A 134 2.14 -5.49 -5.83
CA SER A 134 2.07 -4.12 -6.33
C SER A 134 1.92 -4.04 -7.86
N VAL A 135 2.54 -4.97 -8.63
CA VAL A 135 2.43 -4.96 -10.09
C VAL A 135 1.01 -5.31 -10.58
N PRO A 136 0.39 -6.45 -10.16
CA PRO A 136 -0.99 -6.72 -10.54
C PRO A 136 -1.96 -5.62 -10.11
N MET A 137 -1.78 -5.04 -8.93
CA MET A 137 -2.63 -3.96 -8.43
C MET A 137 -2.49 -2.70 -9.27
N ALA A 138 -1.27 -2.30 -9.63
CA ALA A 138 -1.03 -1.16 -10.52
C ALA A 138 -1.66 -1.38 -11.90
N LEU A 139 -1.58 -2.58 -12.46
CA LEU A 139 -2.23 -2.92 -13.73
C LEU A 139 -3.75 -2.85 -13.66
N ILE A 140 -4.37 -3.30 -12.56
CA ILE A 140 -5.81 -3.21 -12.33
C ILE A 140 -6.25 -1.74 -12.27
N PHE A 141 -5.56 -0.90 -11.50
CA PHE A 141 -5.88 0.53 -11.42
C PHE A 141 -5.63 1.24 -12.74
N TYR A 142 -4.53 0.93 -13.44
CA TYR A 142 -4.27 1.51 -14.76
C TYR A 142 -5.38 1.13 -15.76
N ALA A 143 -5.81 -0.13 -15.80
CA ALA A 143 -6.91 -0.58 -16.65
C ALA A 143 -8.24 0.11 -16.29
N LEU A 144 -8.52 0.31 -14.99
CA LEU A 144 -9.69 1.05 -14.52
C LEU A 144 -9.65 2.51 -14.96
N PHE A 145 -8.51 3.19 -14.79
CA PHE A 145 -8.33 4.57 -15.26
C PHE A 145 -8.45 4.67 -16.77
N TYR A 146 -7.82 3.74 -17.50
CA TYR A 146 -7.94 3.66 -18.94
C TYR A 146 -9.43 3.56 -19.36
N TRP A 147 -10.18 2.64 -18.77
CA TRP A 147 -11.59 2.46 -19.07
C TRP A 147 -12.42 3.70 -18.75
N ILE A 148 -12.26 4.29 -17.55
CA ILE A 148 -13.01 5.50 -17.14
C ILE A 148 -12.67 6.67 -18.06
N PHE A 149 -11.40 7.01 -18.22
CA PHE A 149 -10.99 8.24 -18.89
C PHE A 149 -11.10 8.13 -20.42
N THR A 150 -10.99 6.92 -21.01
CA THR A 150 -11.16 6.76 -22.46
C THR A 150 -12.61 6.47 -22.87
N ARG A 151 -13.34 5.64 -22.10
CA ARG A 151 -14.67 5.16 -22.51
C ARG A 151 -15.82 5.97 -21.95
N LEU A 152 -15.69 6.46 -20.71
CA LEU A 152 -16.76 7.24 -20.07
C LEU A 152 -16.56 8.75 -20.25
N LEU A 153 -15.34 9.25 -20.09
CA LEU A 153 -15.06 10.68 -20.08
C LEU A 153 -14.54 11.23 -21.42
N GLY A 154 -14.03 10.38 -22.32
CA GLY A 154 -13.52 10.78 -23.61
C GLY A 154 -12.22 11.61 -23.57
N VAL A 155 -11.44 11.51 -22.51
CA VAL A 155 -10.19 12.26 -22.28
C VAL A 155 -9.00 11.30 -22.04
N PRO A 156 -8.61 10.48 -23.04
CA PRO A 156 -7.59 9.45 -22.89
C PRO A 156 -6.21 10.00 -22.50
N GLU A 157 -5.91 11.25 -22.81
CA GLU A 157 -4.66 11.94 -22.46
C GLU A 157 -4.45 12.07 -20.94
N TRP A 158 -5.49 11.94 -20.14
CA TRP A 158 -5.42 12.00 -18.68
C TRP A 158 -4.88 10.73 -18.04
N VAL A 159 -4.94 9.58 -18.72
CA VAL A 159 -4.65 8.26 -18.14
C VAL A 159 -3.22 8.17 -17.60
N ASP A 160 -2.23 8.50 -18.44
CA ASP A 160 -0.82 8.35 -18.07
C ASP A 160 -0.39 9.29 -16.92
N PRO A 161 -0.67 10.60 -16.96
CA PRO A 161 -0.26 11.49 -15.87
C PRO A 161 -1.03 11.21 -14.57
N LEU A 162 -2.29 10.79 -14.66
CA LEU A 162 -3.07 10.36 -13.51
C LEU A 162 -2.48 9.09 -12.88
N ALA A 163 -2.15 8.08 -13.69
CA ALA A 163 -1.51 6.85 -13.22
C ALA A 163 -0.13 7.14 -12.62
N ALA A 164 0.64 8.06 -13.21
CA ALA A 164 1.93 8.49 -12.64
C ALA A 164 1.74 9.12 -11.25
N GLY A 165 0.77 10.03 -11.10
CA GLY A 165 0.43 10.64 -9.81
C GLY A 165 -0.03 9.61 -8.77
N PHE A 166 -0.85 8.65 -9.18
CA PHE A 166 -1.29 7.53 -8.34
C PHE A 166 -0.12 6.68 -7.83
N LEU A 167 0.83 6.35 -8.72
CA LEU A 167 2.03 5.60 -8.35
C LEU A 167 2.99 6.42 -7.47
N ILE A 168 3.07 7.73 -7.63
CA ILE A 168 3.80 8.61 -6.69
C ILE A 168 3.18 8.51 -5.29
N GLY A 169 1.84 8.53 -5.21
CA GLY A 169 1.15 8.34 -3.95
C GLY A 169 1.45 6.98 -3.32
N TYR A 170 1.44 5.90 -4.11
CA TYR A 170 1.84 4.57 -3.67
C TYR A 170 3.28 4.54 -3.12
N LEU A 171 4.25 5.11 -3.85
CA LEU A 171 5.63 5.17 -3.36
C LEU A 171 5.76 5.98 -2.07
N ALA A 172 5.06 7.11 -1.98
CA ALA A 172 5.04 7.91 -0.76
C ALA A 172 4.48 7.11 0.42
N TYR A 173 3.39 6.37 0.21
CA TYR A 173 2.82 5.45 1.19
C TYR A 173 3.86 4.42 1.67
N ASP A 174 4.46 3.65 0.75
CA ASP A 174 5.44 2.61 1.12
C ASP A 174 6.64 3.20 1.88
N MET A 175 7.17 4.35 1.44
CA MET A 175 8.31 5.00 2.10
C MET A 175 7.94 5.59 3.46
N ILE A 176 6.78 6.23 3.60
CA ILE A 176 6.29 6.76 4.88
C ILE A 176 6.02 5.59 5.84
N HIS A 177 5.36 4.53 5.37
CA HIS A 177 5.07 3.33 6.14
C HIS A 177 6.36 2.72 6.71
N TYR A 178 7.35 2.46 5.85
CA TYR A 178 8.66 1.97 6.28
C TYR A 178 9.31 2.92 7.31
N ALA A 179 9.27 4.21 7.04
CA ALA A 179 9.89 5.21 7.91
C ALA A 179 9.18 5.33 9.28
N THR A 180 7.85 5.12 9.34
CA THR A 180 7.13 5.11 10.63
C THR A 180 7.58 3.98 11.55
N HIS A 181 8.00 2.84 11.02
CA HIS A 181 8.52 1.73 11.81
C HIS A 181 9.99 1.88 12.19
N HIS A 182 10.83 2.36 11.27
CA HIS A 182 12.29 2.30 11.44
C HIS A 182 12.98 3.61 11.81
N PHE A 183 12.37 4.77 11.52
CA PHE A 183 13.04 6.05 11.77
C PHE A 183 12.43 6.83 12.94
N ARG A 184 13.27 7.59 13.62
CA ARG A 184 12.84 8.52 14.68
C ARG A 184 12.25 9.78 14.05
N MET A 185 10.93 9.88 14.02
CA MET A 185 10.21 11.08 13.55
C MET A 185 9.88 11.96 14.77
N ARG A 186 10.63 13.04 14.95
CA ARG A 186 10.58 13.85 16.21
C ARG A 186 9.66 15.06 16.11
N ALA A 187 9.34 15.56 14.92
CA ALA A 187 8.60 16.80 14.73
C ALA A 187 7.68 16.78 13.49
N GLY A 188 6.77 17.75 13.41
CA GLY A 188 5.93 18.05 12.27
C GLY A 188 4.95 16.93 11.86
N VAL A 189 4.55 16.95 10.63
CA VAL A 189 3.59 16.01 10.03
C VAL A 189 4.05 14.56 10.16
N LEU A 190 5.34 14.28 9.94
CA LEU A 190 5.87 12.93 10.02
C LEU A 190 5.73 12.31 11.42
N ARG A 191 5.92 13.12 12.49
CA ARG A 191 5.66 12.66 13.87
C ARG A 191 4.19 12.29 14.07
N THR A 192 3.28 13.08 13.50
CA THR A 192 1.84 12.84 13.61
C THR A 192 1.46 11.55 12.86
N LEU A 193 1.95 11.35 11.65
CA LEU A 193 1.73 10.12 10.87
C LEU A 193 2.29 8.90 11.60
N LYS A 194 3.52 8.98 12.13
CA LYS A 194 4.08 7.89 12.94
C LYS A 194 3.20 7.56 14.14
N ARG A 195 2.77 8.57 14.92
CA ARG A 195 1.91 8.35 16.08
C ARG A 195 0.58 7.71 15.69
N HIS A 196 -0.02 8.19 14.60
CA HIS A 196 -1.26 7.67 14.06
C HIS A 196 -1.12 6.19 13.70
N HIS A 197 -0.10 5.84 12.92
CA HIS A 197 0.18 4.47 12.48
C HIS A 197 0.58 3.53 13.63
N MET A 198 1.42 3.99 14.58
CA MET A 198 1.76 3.19 15.76
C MET A 198 0.54 2.93 16.66
N ARG A 199 -0.41 3.87 16.76
CA ARG A 199 -1.67 3.62 17.47
C ARG A 199 -2.55 2.61 16.76
N HIS A 200 -2.56 2.62 15.41
CA HIS A 200 -3.20 1.57 14.63
C HIS A 200 -2.63 0.19 14.98
N HIS A 201 -1.31 0.02 14.97
CA HIS A 201 -0.68 -1.26 15.32
C HIS A 201 -0.93 -1.74 16.75
N TYR A 202 -0.78 -0.84 17.72
CA TYR A 202 -0.66 -1.24 19.12
C TYR A 202 -1.88 -0.94 19.98
N LYS A 203 -2.81 -0.10 19.52
CA LYS A 203 -3.99 0.29 20.31
C LYS A 203 -5.32 0.04 19.61
N THR A 204 -5.44 0.40 18.36
CA THR A 204 -6.72 0.43 17.64
C THR A 204 -6.59 -0.17 16.23
N PRO A 205 -6.30 -1.48 16.07
CA PRO A 205 -6.09 -2.08 14.75
C PRO A 205 -7.33 -2.09 13.85
N GLY A 206 -8.52 -1.86 14.40
CA GLY A 206 -9.76 -1.66 13.65
C GLY A 206 -10.06 -0.21 13.27
N GLN A 207 -9.12 0.71 13.45
CA GLN A 207 -9.27 2.16 13.21
C GLN A 207 -7.94 2.73 12.72
N ARG A 208 -7.91 4.03 12.28
CA ARG A 208 -6.68 4.73 11.87
C ARG A 208 -6.00 4.06 10.67
N PHE A 209 -6.77 3.86 9.60
CA PHE A 209 -6.31 3.14 8.41
C PHE A 209 -5.42 3.96 7.47
N GLY A 210 -5.48 5.30 7.54
CA GLY A 210 -4.61 6.16 6.72
C GLY A 210 -3.16 6.15 7.22
N VAL A 211 -2.21 5.79 6.38
CA VAL A 211 -0.77 5.79 6.69
C VAL A 211 -0.12 7.09 6.23
N SER A 212 -0.36 7.48 4.97
CA SER A 212 0.18 8.71 4.39
C SER A 212 -0.65 9.96 4.75
N SER A 213 -1.92 9.78 5.11
CA SER A 213 -2.83 10.87 5.50
C SER A 213 -3.98 10.36 6.38
N PRO A 214 -4.32 11.04 7.49
CA PRO A 214 -5.50 10.70 8.29
C PRO A 214 -6.82 11.27 7.73
N LEU A 215 -6.79 11.89 6.54
CA LEU A 215 -7.94 12.58 5.94
C LEU A 215 -9.20 11.71 5.90
N TRP A 216 -9.05 10.49 5.40
CA TRP A 216 -10.18 9.56 5.22
C TRP A 216 -10.63 8.96 6.54
N ASP A 217 -9.74 8.82 7.54
CA ASP A 217 -10.12 8.44 8.89
C ASP A 217 -11.03 9.48 9.54
N VAL A 218 -10.77 10.77 9.30
CA VAL A 218 -11.65 11.85 9.75
C VAL A 218 -12.99 11.81 9.03
N LEU A 219 -12.98 11.73 7.69
CA LEU A 219 -14.20 11.75 6.88
C LEU A 219 -15.10 10.54 7.11
N PHE A 220 -14.55 9.37 7.34
CA PHE A 220 -15.30 8.13 7.57
C PHE A 220 -15.42 7.74 9.04
N ASN A 221 -15.09 8.66 9.95
CA ASN A 221 -15.21 8.50 11.40
C ASN A 221 -14.50 7.25 11.95
N THR A 222 -13.31 6.96 11.41
CA THR A 222 -12.41 5.90 11.89
C THR A 222 -11.21 6.46 12.67
N LEU A 223 -11.23 7.76 13.00
CA LEU A 223 -10.30 8.41 13.91
C LEU A 223 -10.95 8.50 15.29
N PRO A 224 -10.58 7.65 16.27
CA PRO A 224 -11.15 7.73 17.62
C PRO A 224 -10.73 9.04 18.30
N VAL A 225 -11.61 9.58 19.12
CA VAL A 225 -11.30 10.66 20.05
C VAL A 225 -10.33 10.08 21.09
N ASP A 226 -9.17 10.71 21.26
CA ASP A 226 -8.11 10.29 22.20
C ASP A 226 -8.44 10.69 23.66
#